data_2d4ccc5b1281329439f1fd6d16ddb1b7
#
_entry.id   2d4ccc5b1281329439f1fd6d16ddb1b7
#
_cell.length_a   1.000
_cell.length_b   1.000
_cell.length_c   1.000
_cell.angle_alpha   90.00
_cell.angle_beta   90.00
_cell.angle_gamma   90.00
#
_symmetry.space_group_name_H-M   'P 1'
#
loop_
_entity.id
_entity.type
_entity.pdbx_description
1 polymer ?
#
loop_
_entity_poly.entity_id
_entity_poly.type
_entity_poly.pdbx_seq_one_letter_code
_entity_poly.pdbx_strand_id
1 'polypeptide(L)'
;MHARLSANHRTRYRNPVAVVSGEKVILGIRDVDWPEFIWATDPRGRSGWVHQGFLDGDTVSRDYDGREIDGNEGDSVRLIELAGGWWWAENEIGERGWLPERVLAFETGIK
;
A
#
# COMPACT_ATOMS: atom_id res chain seq x y z
N MET A 1 5.60 -14.90 -4.80
CA MET A 1 4.45 -14.94 -5.72
C MET A 1 4.59 -13.80 -6.72
N HIS A 2 4.21 -14.03 -7.95
CA HIS A 2 4.34 -13.03 -9.02
C HIS A 2 2.98 -12.73 -9.63
N ALA A 3 2.85 -11.52 -10.15
CA ALA A 3 1.66 -11.08 -10.87
C ALA A 3 2.07 -10.12 -11.99
N ARG A 4 1.13 -9.86 -12.88
CA ARG A 4 1.27 -8.81 -13.89
C ARG A 4 0.16 -7.80 -13.69
N LEU A 5 0.43 -6.55 -14.00
CA LEU A 5 -0.62 -5.55 -13.98
C LEU A 5 -1.59 -5.84 -15.14
N SER A 6 -2.87 -5.88 -14.80
CA SER A 6 -3.95 -6.04 -15.77
C SER A 6 -4.51 -4.70 -16.24
N ALA A 7 -4.04 -3.61 -15.63
CA ALA A 7 -4.43 -2.24 -15.98
C ALA A 7 -3.32 -1.30 -15.50
N ASN A 8 -3.28 -0.11 -16.05
CA ASN A 8 -2.35 0.91 -15.59
C ASN A 8 -2.74 1.37 -14.19
N HIS A 9 -1.75 1.70 -13.38
CA HIS A 9 -1.97 2.28 -12.06
C HIS A 9 -1.08 3.51 -11.89
N ARG A 10 -1.68 4.60 -11.38
CA ARG A 10 -0.96 5.83 -11.08
C ARG A 10 -1.34 6.29 -9.69
N THR A 11 -0.35 6.53 -8.85
CA THR A 11 -0.61 7.03 -7.50
C THR A 11 -1.12 8.47 -7.56
N ARG A 12 -2.03 8.78 -6.62
CA ARG A 12 -2.53 10.15 -6.43
C ARG A 12 -1.75 10.86 -5.32
N TYR A 13 -0.95 10.13 -4.56
CA TYR A 13 -0.32 10.64 -3.35
C TYR A 13 1.19 10.66 -3.54
N ARG A 14 1.74 11.84 -3.81
CA ARG A 14 3.16 11.99 -4.13
C ARG A 14 4.02 12.19 -2.90
N ASN A 15 3.39 12.49 -1.76
CA ASN A 15 4.08 12.67 -0.48
C ASN A 15 3.40 11.79 0.57
N PRO A 16 3.53 10.47 0.45
CA PRO A 16 2.78 9.54 1.27
C PRO A 16 3.22 9.52 2.73
N VAL A 17 2.28 9.15 3.59
CA VAL A 17 2.57 8.87 4.99
C VAL A 17 3.65 7.80 5.09
N ALA A 18 4.59 7.97 6.01
CA ALA A 18 5.58 6.94 6.30
C ALA A 18 5.91 7.01 7.78
N VAL A 19 5.77 5.89 8.48
CA VAL A 19 5.88 5.84 9.93
C VAL A 19 6.64 4.60 10.37
N VAL A 20 7.23 4.70 11.57
CA VAL A 20 7.88 3.54 12.20
C VAL A 20 7.14 3.17 13.46
N SER A 21 7.31 1.93 13.89
CA SER A 21 6.70 1.40 15.10
C SER A 21 6.97 2.33 16.29
N GLY A 22 5.92 2.61 17.05
CA GLY A 22 5.98 3.46 18.23
C GLY A 22 5.61 4.91 17.97
N GLU A 23 5.60 5.36 16.72
CA GLU A 23 5.20 6.74 16.41
C GLU A 23 3.69 6.91 16.59
N LYS A 24 3.28 8.13 16.91
CA LYS A 24 1.86 8.48 16.99
C LYS A 24 1.44 9.21 15.73
N VAL A 25 0.22 8.95 15.29
CA VAL A 25 -0.37 9.61 14.13
C VAL A 25 -1.65 10.32 14.54
N ILE A 26 -2.05 11.29 13.73
CA ILE A 26 -3.35 11.94 13.89
C ILE A 26 -4.31 11.20 12.97
N LEU A 27 -5.33 10.57 13.57
CA LEU A 27 -6.31 9.78 12.83
C LEU A 27 -7.42 10.66 12.29
N GLY A 28 -7.79 10.39 11.05
CA GLY A 28 -8.92 11.01 10.38
C GLY A 28 -10.03 10.00 10.11
N ILE A 29 -10.64 10.09 8.94
CA ILE A 29 -11.77 9.25 8.57
C ILE A 29 -11.33 7.89 8.03
N ARG A 30 -12.26 6.93 8.03
CA ARG A 30 -12.08 5.66 7.33
C ARG A 30 -12.46 5.82 5.87
N ASP A 31 -11.78 5.05 5.01
CA ASP A 31 -12.12 5.04 3.59
C ASP A 31 -13.48 4.34 3.40
N VAL A 32 -14.32 4.90 2.54
CA VAL A 32 -15.65 4.36 2.26
C VAL A 32 -15.55 3.03 1.51
N ASP A 33 -14.66 2.95 0.52
CA ASP A 33 -14.52 1.78 -0.33
C ASP A 33 -13.60 0.72 0.29
N TRP A 34 -12.68 1.15 1.15
CA TRP A 34 -11.69 0.30 1.79
C TRP A 34 -11.70 0.55 3.30
N PRO A 35 -12.74 0.08 4.02
CA PRO A 35 -12.97 0.49 5.41
C PRO A 35 -11.90 0.04 6.41
N GLU A 36 -10.98 -0.83 6.00
CA GLU A 36 -9.84 -1.19 6.84
C GLU A 36 -8.73 -0.13 6.80
N PHE A 37 -8.86 0.89 5.94
CA PHE A 37 -7.90 1.97 5.83
C PHE A 37 -8.41 3.24 6.50
N ILE A 38 -7.52 3.89 7.26
CA ILE A 38 -7.81 5.11 8.01
C ILE A 38 -6.88 6.20 7.52
N TRP A 39 -7.42 7.39 7.26
CA TRP A 39 -6.59 8.54 6.91
C TRP A 39 -5.77 8.92 8.13
N ALA A 40 -4.46 9.03 7.98
CA ALA A 40 -3.57 9.33 9.10
C ALA A 40 -2.50 10.32 8.69
N THR A 41 -2.13 11.20 9.61
CA THR A 41 -1.08 12.18 9.41
C THR A 41 0.09 11.84 10.33
N ASP A 42 1.29 11.73 9.75
CA ASP A 42 2.48 11.37 10.50
C ASP A 42 3.10 12.61 11.21
N PRO A 43 4.08 12.40 12.11
CA PRO A 43 4.69 13.52 12.83
C PRO A 43 5.39 14.54 11.95
N ARG A 44 5.66 14.23 10.70
CA ARG A 44 6.31 15.12 9.75
C ARG A 44 5.29 15.87 8.89
N GLY A 45 3.98 15.65 9.12
CA GLY A 45 2.92 16.35 8.41
C GLY A 45 2.49 15.70 7.10
N ARG A 46 2.96 14.49 6.81
CA ARG A 46 2.53 13.76 5.60
C ARG A 46 1.31 12.92 5.93
N SER A 47 0.36 12.87 5.01
CA SER A 47 -0.90 12.16 5.23
C SER A 47 -1.10 11.08 4.18
N GLY A 48 -1.85 10.05 4.54
CA GLY A 48 -2.21 9.00 3.62
C GLY A 48 -3.05 7.94 4.31
N TRP A 49 -3.47 6.95 3.53
CA TRP A 49 -4.26 5.82 4.03
C TRP A 49 -3.34 4.80 4.69
N VAL A 50 -3.68 4.40 5.91
CA VAL A 50 -2.94 3.40 6.66
C VAL A 50 -3.89 2.25 6.99
N HIS A 51 -3.48 1.02 6.69
CA HIS A 51 -4.26 -0.15 7.04
C HIS A 51 -4.29 -0.31 8.58
N GLN A 52 -5.48 -0.58 9.12
CA GLN A 52 -5.67 -0.66 10.58
C GLN A 52 -4.78 -1.70 11.25
N GLY A 53 -4.34 -2.72 10.53
CA GLY A 53 -3.44 -3.74 11.06
C GLY A 53 -2.04 -3.23 11.41
N PHE A 54 -1.70 -1.99 11.02
CA PHE A 54 -0.43 -1.35 11.36
C PHE A 54 -0.57 -0.38 12.54
N LEU A 55 -1.77 -0.30 13.12
CA LEU A 55 -2.08 0.64 14.19
C LEU A 55 -2.62 -0.07 15.42
N ASP A 56 -2.27 0.48 16.59
CA ASP A 56 -2.88 0.15 17.86
C ASP A 56 -3.41 1.49 18.41
N GLY A 57 -4.70 1.77 18.15
CA GLY A 57 -5.23 3.10 18.37
C GLY A 57 -4.55 4.11 17.46
N ASP A 58 -3.97 5.15 18.02
CA ASP A 58 -3.21 6.16 17.27
C ASP A 58 -1.70 5.90 17.27
N THR A 59 -1.26 4.76 17.80
CA THR A 59 0.14 4.38 17.84
C THR A 59 0.45 3.36 16.75
N VAL A 60 1.54 3.58 16.04
CA VAL A 60 1.97 2.67 14.99
C VAL A 60 2.55 1.42 15.62
N SER A 61 2.03 0.25 15.25
CA SER A 61 2.47 -1.04 15.82
C SER A 61 3.56 -1.71 14.99
N ARG A 62 3.72 -1.31 13.73
CA ARG A 62 4.80 -1.82 12.87
C ARG A 62 5.05 -0.78 11.77
N ASP A 63 6.28 -0.78 11.25
CA ASP A 63 6.68 0.18 10.22
C ASP A 63 5.75 0.12 9.02
N TYR A 64 5.38 1.29 8.50
CA TYR A 64 4.47 1.39 7.36
C TYR A 64 4.90 2.53 6.44
N ASP A 65 4.93 2.25 5.15
CA ASP A 65 5.15 3.24 4.10
C ASP A 65 3.93 3.19 3.19
N GLY A 66 3.23 4.31 3.05
CA GLY A 66 2.01 4.40 2.24
C GLY A 66 2.27 4.57 0.76
N ARG A 67 3.52 4.49 0.33
CA ARG A 67 3.91 4.68 -1.07
C ARG A 67 3.27 3.63 -1.97
N GLU A 68 2.74 4.10 -3.11
CA GLU A 68 2.25 3.22 -4.17
C GLU A 68 3.24 3.29 -5.33
N ILE A 69 3.35 2.22 -6.10
CA ILE A 69 4.17 2.25 -7.32
C ILE A 69 3.29 2.45 -8.54
N ASP A 70 3.75 3.30 -9.44
CA ASP A 70 3.12 3.45 -10.75
C ASP A 70 3.51 2.25 -11.62
N GLY A 71 2.60 1.83 -12.47
CA GLY A 71 2.86 0.73 -13.37
C GLY A 71 1.94 0.73 -14.56
N ASN A 72 2.38 0.05 -15.61
CA ASN A 72 1.61 -0.09 -16.85
C ASN A 72 1.09 -1.50 -16.97
N GLU A 73 0.00 -1.65 -17.68
CA GLU A 73 -0.55 -2.95 -18.02
C GLU A 73 0.56 -3.83 -18.61
N GLY A 74 0.67 -5.06 -18.11
CA GLY A 74 1.68 -6.03 -18.55
C GLY A 74 2.95 -6.04 -17.71
N ASP A 75 3.19 -5.02 -16.88
CA ASP A 75 4.37 -4.99 -16.02
C ASP A 75 4.34 -6.13 -15.02
N SER A 76 5.49 -6.77 -14.80
CA SER A 76 5.62 -7.85 -13.83
C SER A 76 6.00 -7.30 -12.47
N VAL A 77 5.40 -7.86 -11.43
CA VAL A 77 5.73 -7.50 -10.04
C VAL A 77 5.84 -8.76 -9.18
N ARG A 78 6.67 -8.69 -8.15
CA ARG A 78 6.77 -9.71 -7.13
C ARG A 78 5.93 -9.26 -5.94
N LEU A 79 5.01 -10.12 -5.50
CA LEU A 79 4.09 -9.82 -4.41
C LEU A 79 4.73 -10.23 -3.09
N ILE A 80 4.72 -9.32 -2.11
CA ILE A 80 5.41 -9.50 -0.84
C ILE A 80 4.43 -9.67 0.32
N GLU A 81 3.47 -8.76 0.45
CA GLU A 81 2.53 -8.81 1.58
C GLU A 81 1.18 -8.24 1.15
N LEU A 82 0.10 -8.88 1.59
CA LEU A 82 -1.28 -8.43 1.33
C LEU A 82 -1.84 -7.77 2.58
N ALA A 83 -2.45 -6.61 2.41
CA ALA A 83 -3.16 -5.92 3.48
C ALA A 83 -4.38 -5.22 2.91
N GLY A 84 -5.57 -5.64 3.33
CA GLY A 84 -6.83 -4.96 2.99
C GLY A 84 -7.11 -4.84 1.50
N GLY A 85 -6.70 -5.81 0.69
CA GLY A 85 -6.90 -5.76 -0.77
C GLY A 85 -5.81 -5.04 -1.54
N TRP A 86 -4.74 -4.65 -0.86
CA TRP A 86 -3.57 -4.03 -1.47
C TRP A 86 -2.34 -4.89 -1.25
N TRP A 87 -1.51 -5.02 -2.28
CA TRP A 87 -0.26 -5.79 -2.21
C TRP A 87 0.94 -4.85 -2.13
N TRP A 88 1.78 -5.08 -1.13
CA TRP A 88 3.13 -4.54 -1.13
C TRP A 88 3.91 -5.36 -2.14
N ALA A 89 4.45 -4.68 -3.16
CA ALA A 89 5.02 -5.36 -4.30
C ALA A 89 6.33 -4.69 -4.74
N GLU A 90 7.13 -5.42 -5.49
CA GLU A 90 8.37 -4.92 -6.05
C GLU A 90 8.33 -5.08 -7.56
N ASN A 91 8.65 -4.02 -8.30
CA ASN A 91 8.68 -4.07 -9.77
C ASN A 91 10.07 -4.53 -10.27
N GLU A 92 10.22 -4.60 -11.59
CA GLU A 92 11.42 -5.16 -12.20
C GLU A 92 12.67 -4.28 -12.02
N ILE A 93 12.49 -2.99 -11.73
CA ILE A 93 13.62 -2.09 -11.47
C ILE A 93 13.91 -1.94 -9.97
N GLY A 94 13.25 -2.73 -9.12
CA GLY A 94 13.53 -2.76 -7.69
C GLY A 94 12.76 -1.77 -6.85
N GLU A 95 11.81 -1.03 -7.43
CA GLU A 95 10.95 -0.15 -6.66
C GLU A 95 9.88 -0.96 -5.94
N ARG A 96 9.55 -0.55 -4.70
CA ARG A 96 8.52 -1.20 -3.89
C ARG A 96 7.41 -0.20 -3.55
N GLY A 97 6.19 -0.71 -3.46
CA GLY A 97 5.04 0.08 -3.08
C GLY A 97 3.76 -0.73 -3.19
N TRP A 98 2.66 -0.10 -2.82
CA TRP A 98 1.35 -0.74 -2.79
C TRP A 98 0.70 -0.69 -4.16
N LEU A 99 0.02 -1.79 -4.51
CA LEU A 99 -0.82 -1.91 -5.70
C LEU A 99 -2.15 -2.55 -5.30
N PRO A 100 -3.28 -2.00 -5.76
CA PRO A 100 -4.58 -2.61 -5.45
C PRO A 100 -4.74 -3.93 -6.19
N GLU A 101 -5.33 -4.90 -5.52
CA GLU A 101 -5.48 -6.24 -6.07
C GLU A 101 -6.24 -6.25 -7.40
N ARG A 102 -7.17 -5.31 -7.58
CA ARG A 102 -7.98 -5.24 -8.79
C ARG A 102 -7.19 -4.96 -10.07
N VAL A 103 -5.97 -4.40 -9.95
CA VAL A 103 -5.13 -4.14 -11.14
C VAL A 103 -4.11 -5.27 -11.38
N LEU A 104 -4.23 -6.38 -10.65
CA LEU A 104 -3.28 -7.48 -10.74
C LEU A 104 -3.92 -8.72 -11.33
N ALA A 105 -3.20 -9.35 -12.25
CA ALA A 105 -3.52 -10.67 -12.76
C ALA A 105 -2.46 -11.63 -12.20
N PHE A 106 -2.87 -12.54 -11.35
CA PHE A 106 -1.97 -13.44 -10.66
C PHE A 106 -1.46 -14.51 -11.59
N GLU A 107 -0.16 -14.79 -11.55
CA GLU A 107 0.42 -15.89 -12.29
C GLU A 107 0.16 -17.18 -11.52
N THR A 108 -0.62 -18.08 -12.12
CA THR A 108 -0.82 -19.42 -11.58
C THR A 108 0.32 -20.26 -12.15
N GLY A 109 1.16 -20.71 -11.31
CA GLY A 109 2.21 -21.59 -11.77
C GLY A 109 1.64 -22.81 -12.42
N ILE A 110 1.38 -23.35 -13.26
CA ILE A 110 0.83 -24.47 -13.71
C ILE A 110 0.97 -25.18 -14.36
N LYS A 111 0.84 -25.38 -14.17
CA LYS A 111 0.64 -26.04 -14.27
C LYS A 111 0.91 -26.74 -14.82
#